data_83944245328720127bfba5dca1f125a1
#
_entry.id   83944245328720127bfba5dca1f125a1
#
_cell.length_a   1.000
_cell.length_b   1.000
_cell.length_c   1.000
_cell.angle_alpha   90.00
_cell.angle_beta   90.00
_cell.angle_gamma   90.00
#
_symmetry.space_group_name_H-M   'P 1'
#
loop_
_entity.id
_entity.type
_entity.pdbx_description
1 polymer ?
#
loop_
_entity_poly.entity_id
_entity_poly.type
_entity_poly.pdbx_seq_one_letter_code
_entity_poly.pdbx_strand_id
1 'polypeptide(L)'
;MTTLDNLPIDKTATVTAVGGEGSLRQHFLDMGIIPSAAVTMVKHAPMGDPVEVRVHGYELTLRVGDARKIAVDDVRDASEERDDPQARKPVPHPGLGEGGRFHDKDEENPLPEGETVLFALVGNQNCGKTTLFNQLTGSNQHVGNFPGVTVDRKDGVVRGHSEALVTDLPGIYSMSPYSSEELVTRRFLLDERPRGIINIVDATNVERNL
;
A
#
# COMPACT_ATOMS: atom_id res chain seq x y z
N MET A 1 -20.04 -10.66 21.75
CA MET A 1 -19.12 -10.60 20.60
C MET A 1 -19.95 -10.27 19.36
N THR A 2 -19.62 -9.20 18.73
CA THR A 2 -20.26 -8.72 17.50
C THR A 2 -19.26 -8.86 16.36
N THR A 3 -19.72 -8.94 15.13
CA THR A 3 -18.84 -8.92 13.95
C THR A 3 -18.79 -7.53 13.34
N LEU A 4 -17.73 -7.22 12.64
CA LEU A 4 -17.46 -5.87 12.13
C LEU A 4 -18.55 -5.37 11.16
N ASP A 5 -19.21 -6.25 10.42
CA ASP A 5 -20.33 -5.90 9.54
C ASP A 5 -21.57 -5.38 10.29
N ASN A 6 -21.69 -5.69 11.57
CA ASN A 6 -22.79 -5.24 12.45
C ASN A 6 -22.41 -4.01 13.30
N LEU A 7 -21.22 -3.46 13.11
CA LEU A 7 -20.81 -2.24 13.81
C LEU A 7 -21.57 -1.05 13.20
N PRO A 8 -22.31 -0.25 14.00
CA PRO A 8 -23.01 0.92 13.48
C PRO A 8 -22.04 1.99 12.94
N ILE A 9 -22.51 2.79 12.00
CA ILE A 9 -21.76 3.93 11.46
C ILE A 9 -21.40 4.89 12.62
N ASP A 10 -20.21 5.50 12.53
CA ASP A 10 -19.63 6.39 13.53
C ASP A 10 -19.41 5.74 14.91
N LYS A 11 -19.34 4.41 14.97
CA LYS A 11 -18.89 3.69 16.16
C LYS A 11 -17.51 3.08 15.94
N THR A 12 -16.73 3.10 17.01
CA THR A 12 -15.43 2.43 17.11
C THR A 12 -15.57 1.19 17.97
N ALA A 13 -14.91 0.12 17.59
CA ALA A 13 -14.82 -1.11 18.36
C ALA A 13 -13.40 -1.64 18.36
N THR A 14 -13.08 -2.50 19.32
CA THR A 14 -11.78 -3.16 19.40
C THR A 14 -11.85 -4.53 18.73
N VAL A 15 -10.94 -4.82 17.81
CA VAL A 15 -10.82 -6.14 17.17
C VAL A 15 -10.41 -7.18 18.21
N THR A 16 -11.20 -8.22 18.39
CA THR A 16 -10.88 -9.30 19.33
C THR A 16 -10.32 -10.53 18.65
N ALA A 17 -10.79 -10.82 17.44
CA ALA A 17 -10.28 -11.94 16.65
C ALA A 17 -10.44 -11.67 15.15
N VAL A 18 -9.48 -12.15 14.38
CA VAL A 18 -9.46 -12.09 12.92
C VAL A 18 -9.63 -13.51 12.41
N GLY A 19 -10.77 -13.78 11.80
CA GLY A 19 -11.11 -15.06 11.17
C GLY A 19 -10.53 -15.15 9.75
N GLY A 20 -10.98 -16.19 9.02
CA GLY A 20 -10.42 -16.53 7.72
C GLY A 20 -9.24 -17.49 7.85
N GLU A 21 -8.84 -18.09 6.74
CA GLU A 21 -7.74 -19.04 6.66
C GLU A 21 -6.74 -18.61 5.59
N GLY A 22 -5.48 -19.01 5.77
CA GLY A 22 -4.43 -18.80 4.77
C GLY A 22 -4.24 -17.34 4.38
N SER A 23 -4.26 -17.07 3.08
CA SER A 23 -4.00 -15.75 2.50
C SER A 23 -5.00 -14.67 2.91
N LEU A 24 -6.26 -15.03 3.12
CA LEU A 24 -7.28 -14.05 3.51
C LEU A 24 -7.01 -13.49 4.91
N ARG A 25 -6.69 -14.36 5.87
CA ARG A 25 -6.35 -13.91 7.23
C ARG A 25 -5.09 -13.05 7.21
N GLN A 26 -4.07 -13.46 6.46
CA GLN A 26 -2.85 -12.69 6.31
C GLN A 26 -3.13 -11.31 5.72
N HIS A 27 -3.98 -11.24 4.71
CA HIS A 27 -4.39 -9.97 4.10
C HIS A 27 -5.04 -9.00 5.12
N PHE A 28 -5.89 -9.48 6.01
CA PHE A 28 -6.44 -8.62 7.09
C PHE A 28 -5.34 -8.11 8.03
N LEU A 29 -4.41 -8.97 8.41
CA LEU A 29 -3.29 -8.59 9.27
C LEU A 29 -2.39 -7.55 8.58
N ASP A 30 -2.10 -7.74 7.30
CA ASP A 30 -1.29 -6.81 6.49
C ASP A 30 -1.99 -5.44 6.34
N MET A 31 -3.33 -5.42 6.30
CA MET A 31 -4.12 -4.19 6.35
C MET A 31 -4.20 -3.56 7.75
N GLY A 32 -3.50 -4.11 8.74
CA GLY A 32 -3.51 -3.60 10.11
C GLY A 32 -4.76 -3.96 10.92
N ILE A 33 -5.63 -4.85 10.42
CA ILE A 33 -6.74 -5.39 11.18
C ILE A 33 -6.19 -6.52 12.07
N ILE A 34 -5.63 -6.14 13.20
CA ILE A 34 -5.00 -7.06 14.15
C ILE A 34 -5.79 -7.09 15.46
N PRO A 35 -5.70 -8.17 16.24
CA PRO A 35 -6.28 -8.17 17.59
C PRO A 35 -5.81 -6.97 18.42
N SER A 36 -6.72 -6.35 19.13
CA SER A 36 -6.56 -5.10 19.91
C SER A 36 -6.49 -3.81 19.07
N ALA A 37 -6.56 -3.87 17.74
CA ALA A 37 -6.69 -2.67 16.94
C ALA A 37 -8.08 -2.03 17.11
N ALA A 38 -8.14 -0.70 17.17
CA ALA A 38 -9.37 0.04 17.08
C ALA A 38 -9.83 0.14 15.63
N VAL A 39 -11.11 -0.16 15.37
CA VAL A 39 -11.73 -0.05 14.07
C VAL A 39 -13.01 0.76 14.13
N THR A 40 -13.15 1.76 13.27
CA THR A 40 -14.32 2.65 13.21
C THR A 40 -15.08 2.37 11.92
N MET A 41 -16.41 2.19 12.02
CA MET A 41 -17.26 2.10 10.83
C MET A 41 -17.51 3.49 10.27
N VAL A 42 -17.07 3.76 9.04
CA VAL A 42 -17.21 5.06 8.39
C VAL A 42 -18.51 5.15 7.61
N LYS A 43 -18.74 4.21 6.71
CA LYS A 43 -19.97 4.15 5.90
C LYS A 43 -20.18 2.78 5.26
N HIS A 44 -21.40 2.59 4.77
CA HIS A 44 -21.76 1.49 3.87
C HIS A 44 -21.94 2.03 2.45
N ALA A 45 -21.58 1.24 1.46
CA ALA A 45 -21.94 1.56 0.08
C ALA A 45 -23.47 1.62 -0.08
N PRO A 46 -23.99 2.33 -1.10
CA PRO A 46 -25.45 2.52 -1.29
C PRO A 46 -26.29 1.23 -1.31
N MET A 47 -25.67 0.10 -1.72
CA MET A 47 -26.30 -1.22 -1.72
C MET A 47 -25.92 -2.09 -0.50
N GLY A 48 -25.25 -1.50 0.49
CA GLY A 48 -24.83 -2.17 1.73
C GLY A 48 -23.48 -2.92 1.66
N ASP A 49 -22.96 -3.18 0.47
CA ASP A 49 -21.66 -3.83 0.24
C ASP A 49 -20.90 -3.05 -0.85
N PRO A 50 -19.65 -2.68 -0.63
CA PRO A 50 -18.79 -2.93 0.54
C PRO A 50 -19.04 -1.99 1.73
N VAL A 51 -18.38 -2.27 2.84
CA VAL A 51 -18.27 -1.37 4.00
C VAL A 51 -16.94 -0.64 3.99
N GLU A 52 -16.92 0.60 4.45
CA GLU A 52 -15.71 1.40 4.63
C GLU A 52 -15.43 1.59 6.11
N VAL A 53 -14.24 1.22 6.52
CA VAL A 53 -13.82 1.28 7.92
C VAL A 53 -12.52 2.06 8.06
N ARG A 54 -12.30 2.67 9.21
CA ARG A 54 -11.04 3.35 9.56
C ARG A 54 -10.29 2.54 10.59
N VAL A 55 -9.02 2.28 10.31
CA VAL A 55 -8.09 1.55 11.18
C VAL A 55 -6.77 2.31 11.19
N HIS A 56 -6.17 2.54 12.35
CA HIS A 56 -4.90 3.28 12.49
C HIS A 56 -4.88 4.63 11.74
N GLY A 57 -6.03 5.32 11.64
CA GLY A 57 -6.13 6.63 11.01
C GLY A 57 -6.33 6.63 9.49
N TYR A 58 -6.38 5.49 8.82
CA TYR A 58 -6.66 5.38 7.39
C TYR A 58 -7.96 4.59 7.09
N GLU A 59 -8.53 4.84 5.94
CA GLU A 59 -9.78 4.21 5.50
C GLU A 59 -9.51 3.04 4.57
N LEU A 60 -10.17 1.94 4.83
CA LEU A 60 -10.18 0.76 3.97
C LEU A 60 -11.59 0.31 3.66
N THR A 61 -11.68 -0.35 2.52
CA THR A 61 -12.94 -0.91 2.04
C THR A 61 -12.89 -2.43 2.16
N LEU A 62 -13.90 -3.01 2.81
CA LEU A 62 -14.04 -4.45 3.00
C LEU A 62 -15.37 -4.93 2.42
N ARG A 63 -15.36 -6.12 1.83
CA ARG A 63 -16.62 -6.80 1.51
C ARG A 63 -17.32 -7.20 2.80
N VAL A 64 -18.65 -7.09 2.84
CA VAL A 64 -19.46 -7.50 4.00
C VAL A 64 -19.15 -8.95 4.41
N GLY A 65 -18.98 -9.84 3.43
CA GLY A 65 -18.59 -11.24 3.69
C GLY A 65 -17.25 -11.41 4.39
N ASP A 66 -16.33 -10.45 4.24
CA ASP A 66 -15.03 -10.43 4.91
C ASP A 66 -15.13 -9.74 6.27
N ALA A 67 -15.88 -8.65 6.38
CA ALA A 67 -16.17 -7.98 7.65
C ALA A 67 -16.84 -8.92 8.68
N ARG A 68 -17.64 -9.89 8.23
CA ARG A 68 -18.24 -10.93 9.08
C ARG A 68 -17.24 -11.87 9.75
N LYS A 69 -16.03 -11.95 9.22
CA LYS A 69 -14.96 -12.82 9.76
C LYS A 69 -14.14 -12.11 10.85
N ILE A 70 -14.39 -10.82 11.07
CA ILE A 70 -13.67 -10.02 12.04
C ILE A 70 -14.58 -9.82 13.25
N ALA A 71 -14.18 -10.41 14.37
CA ALA A 71 -14.89 -10.25 15.63
C ALA A 71 -14.43 -8.97 16.35
N VAL A 72 -15.39 -8.20 16.85
CA VAL A 72 -15.15 -6.94 17.57
C VAL A 72 -15.91 -6.90 18.88
N ASP A 73 -15.42 -6.10 19.81
CA ASP A 73 -16.06 -5.86 21.12
C ASP A 73 -15.79 -4.42 21.56
N ASP A 74 -16.29 -4.01 22.73
CA ASP A 74 -16.06 -2.68 23.30
C ASP A 74 -16.48 -1.55 22.34
N VAL A 75 -17.78 -1.60 21.93
CA VAL A 75 -18.34 -0.61 21.01
C VAL A 75 -18.54 0.74 21.72
N ARG A 76 -17.91 1.79 21.18
CA ARG A 76 -17.93 3.16 21.73
C ARG A 76 -18.14 4.20 20.62
N ASP A 77 -18.38 5.44 21.01
CA ASP A 77 -18.51 6.54 20.04
C ASP A 77 -17.15 6.94 19.42
N ALA A 78 -17.11 7.13 18.10
CA ALA A 78 -15.90 7.48 17.39
C ALA A 78 -15.29 8.85 17.81
N SER A 79 -16.06 9.69 18.49
CA SER A 79 -15.62 10.99 18.99
C SER A 79 -14.63 10.92 20.17
N GLU A 80 -14.51 9.78 20.82
CA GLU A 80 -13.63 9.59 21.99
C GLU A 80 -12.18 9.23 21.61
N GLU A 81 -11.93 8.83 20.38
CA GLU A 81 -10.58 8.58 19.86
C GLU A 81 -10.20 9.62 18.80
N ARG A 82 -9.93 10.83 19.22
CA ARG A 82 -9.02 11.67 18.44
C ARG A 82 -7.62 11.17 18.77
N ASP A 83 -7.07 10.37 17.86
CA ASP A 83 -5.63 10.12 17.83
C ASP A 83 -4.98 11.51 17.75
N ASP A 84 -4.47 11.99 18.89
CA ASP A 84 -3.81 13.28 18.97
C ASP A 84 -2.42 13.12 18.31
N PRO A 85 -2.22 13.63 17.08
CA PRO A 85 -0.93 13.53 16.41
C PRO A 85 0.20 14.21 17.21
N GLN A 86 -0.16 15.05 18.19
CA GLN A 86 0.79 15.75 19.05
C GLN A 86 1.23 14.93 20.27
N ALA A 87 0.52 13.82 20.59
CA ALA A 87 0.92 12.94 21.69
C ALA A 87 2.08 12.00 21.34
N ARG A 88 2.40 11.84 20.05
CA ARG A 88 3.57 11.07 19.63
C ARG A 88 4.83 11.87 19.93
N LYS A 89 5.59 11.47 20.98
CA LYS A 89 6.92 12.02 21.23
C LYS A 89 7.75 11.83 19.95
N PRO A 90 8.37 12.91 19.41
CA PRO A 90 9.23 12.77 18.26
C PRO A 90 10.34 11.76 18.57
N VAL A 91 10.36 10.66 17.85
CA VAL A 91 11.47 9.72 17.91
C VAL A 91 12.66 10.46 17.30
N PRO A 92 13.80 10.57 18.00
CA PRO A 92 14.98 11.22 17.44
C PRO A 92 15.32 10.51 16.12
N HIS A 93 15.35 11.25 15.02
CA HIS A 93 15.73 10.71 13.73
C HIS A 93 17.17 10.19 13.82
N PRO A 94 17.48 8.95 13.41
CA PRO A 94 18.81 8.37 13.55
C PRO A 94 19.91 9.08 12.75
N GLY A 95 19.56 10.19 12.08
CA GLY A 95 20.40 10.88 11.12
C GLY A 95 20.24 10.27 9.72
N LEU A 96 20.25 11.10 8.69
CA LEU A 96 20.12 10.64 7.30
C LEU A 96 21.43 10.09 6.72
N GLY A 97 22.42 9.82 7.54
CA GLY A 97 23.72 9.36 7.02
C GLY A 97 24.47 10.43 6.22
N GLU A 98 24.07 11.70 6.33
CA GLU A 98 24.67 12.84 5.61
C GLU A 98 26.14 13.11 6.00
N GLY A 99 26.69 12.32 6.94
CA GLY A 99 28.10 12.34 7.31
C GLY A 99 29.01 11.54 6.39
N GLY A 100 28.61 11.16 5.19
CA GLY A 100 29.44 10.52 4.19
C GLY A 100 29.82 9.05 4.50
N ARG A 101 29.14 8.40 5.42
CA ARG A 101 29.44 7.00 5.82
C ARG A 101 28.70 5.92 5.02
N PHE A 102 27.76 6.29 4.15
CA PHE A 102 26.93 5.33 3.42
C PHE A 102 27.13 5.36 1.90
N HIS A 103 27.92 6.31 1.39
CA HIS A 103 28.37 6.35 0.01
C HIS A 103 29.88 6.54 -0.01
N ASP A 104 30.59 5.45 -0.18
CA ASP A 104 31.97 5.52 -0.59
C ASP A 104 31.98 5.60 -2.11
N LYS A 105 32.46 6.72 -2.68
CA LYS A 105 32.54 6.90 -4.12
C LYS A 105 33.41 5.86 -4.80
N ASP A 106 34.34 5.26 -4.05
CA ASP A 106 35.22 4.21 -4.54
C ASP A 106 34.51 2.83 -4.61
N GLU A 107 33.36 2.67 -3.96
CA GLU A 107 32.47 1.49 -4.04
C GLU A 107 31.32 1.68 -5.03
N GLU A 108 31.16 2.86 -5.63
CA GLU A 108 30.17 3.08 -6.67
C GLU A 108 30.51 2.18 -7.87
N ASN A 109 29.57 1.32 -8.22
CA ASN A 109 29.64 0.50 -9.44
C ASN A 109 28.75 1.15 -10.51
N PRO A 110 29.27 2.16 -11.24
CA PRO A 110 28.48 2.88 -12.23
C PRO A 110 27.99 1.89 -13.30
N LEU A 111 26.77 2.13 -13.77
CA LEU A 111 26.22 1.34 -14.88
C LEU A 111 27.08 1.54 -16.12
N PRO A 112 27.29 0.47 -16.92
CA PRO A 112 27.95 0.60 -18.21
C PRO A 112 27.22 1.62 -19.08
N GLU A 113 27.95 2.42 -19.83
CA GLU A 113 27.36 3.39 -20.77
C GLU A 113 26.50 2.65 -21.80
N GLY A 114 25.23 3.11 -21.95
CA GLY A 114 24.28 2.56 -22.91
C GLY A 114 23.47 1.38 -22.40
N GLU A 115 23.61 0.98 -21.14
CA GLU A 115 22.73 -0.02 -20.52
C GLU A 115 21.36 0.61 -20.19
N THR A 116 20.29 -0.08 -20.63
CA THR A 116 18.92 0.33 -20.28
C THR A 116 18.59 -0.11 -18.86
N VAL A 117 18.17 0.84 -18.02
CA VAL A 117 17.84 0.61 -16.61
C VAL A 117 16.34 0.56 -16.43
N LEU A 118 15.84 -0.52 -15.85
CA LEU A 118 14.43 -0.68 -15.52
C LEU A 118 14.17 -0.29 -14.06
N PHE A 119 13.22 0.62 -13.86
CA PHE A 119 12.66 0.98 -12.56
C PHE A 119 11.21 0.52 -12.44
N ALA A 120 10.82 0.07 -11.26
CA ALA A 120 9.44 -0.24 -10.93
C ALA A 120 8.86 0.82 -10.00
N LEU A 121 7.68 1.37 -10.33
CA LEU A 121 6.89 2.19 -9.42
C LEU A 121 5.97 1.28 -8.62
N VAL A 122 6.09 1.32 -7.30
CA VAL A 122 5.23 0.59 -6.35
C VAL A 122 4.58 1.56 -5.38
N GLY A 123 3.58 1.12 -4.66
CA GLY A 123 2.88 1.88 -3.63
C GLY A 123 1.40 1.53 -3.57
N ASN A 124 0.71 2.09 -2.60
CA ASN A 124 -0.71 1.83 -2.39
C ASN A 124 -1.59 2.35 -3.51
N GLN A 125 -2.83 1.89 -3.53
CA GLN A 125 -3.86 2.49 -4.39
C GLN A 125 -4.06 3.96 -4.00
N ASN A 126 -4.23 4.82 -5.01
CA ASN A 126 -4.48 6.26 -4.86
C ASN A 126 -3.35 7.08 -4.20
N CYS A 127 -2.15 6.53 -4.01
CA CYS A 127 -0.99 7.27 -3.47
C CYS A 127 -0.33 8.24 -4.47
N GLY A 128 -0.87 8.37 -5.68
CA GLY A 128 -0.32 9.27 -6.72
C GLY A 128 0.70 8.62 -7.66
N LYS A 129 0.85 7.31 -7.66
CA LYS A 129 1.76 6.53 -8.51
C LYS A 129 1.67 6.87 -9.99
N THR A 130 0.48 6.73 -10.56
CA THR A 130 0.21 7.03 -11.97
C THR A 130 0.43 8.52 -12.31
N THR A 131 0.19 9.42 -11.36
CA THR A 131 0.48 10.85 -11.54
C THR A 131 1.97 11.08 -11.71
N LEU A 132 2.80 10.48 -10.85
CA LEU A 132 4.25 10.56 -10.96
C LEU A 132 4.74 9.89 -12.24
N PHE A 133 4.23 8.71 -12.58
CA PHE A 133 4.55 8.02 -13.84
C PHE A 133 4.30 8.91 -15.05
N ASN A 134 3.13 9.55 -15.13
CA ASN A 134 2.78 10.45 -16.21
C ASN A 134 3.70 11.69 -16.29
N GLN A 135 4.15 12.20 -15.15
CA GLN A 135 5.10 13.32 -15.11
C GLN A 135 6.50 12.90 -15.59
N LEU A 136 6.95 11.72 -15.19
CA LEU A 136 8.26 11.19 -15.57
C LEU A 136 8.33 10.86 -17.06
N THR A 137 7.30 10.22 -17.62
CA THR A 137 7.32 9.65 -18.96
C THR A 137 6.65 10.52 -20.02
N GLY A 138 5.67 11.32 -19.63
CA GLY A 138 4.91 12.16 -20.57
C GLY A 138 4.11 11.35 -21.57
N SER A 139 4.31 11.64 -22.88
CA SER A 139 3.65 10.92 -23.97
C SER A 139 4.37 9.61 -24.38
N ASN A 140 5.55 9.34 -23.84
CA ASN A 140 6.37 8.19 -24.18
C ASN A 140 5.98 6.96 -23.35
N GLN A 141 4.73 6.56 -23.47
CA GLN A 141 4.14 5.45 -22.72
C GLN A 141 3.67 4.34 -23.65
N HIS A 142 3.88 3.12 -23.21
CA HIS A 142 3.28 1.94 -23.82
C HIS A 142 2.30 1.32 -22.83
N VAL A 143 1.07 1.08 -23.28
CA VAL A 143 0.01 0.48 -22.47
C VAL A 143 -0.30 -0.91 -23.03
N GLY A 144 -0.30 -1.89 -22.16
CA GLY A 144 -0.64 -3.27 -22.47
C GLY A 144 -1.20 -3.95 -21.23
N ASN A 145 -1.24 -5.27 -21.25
CA ASN A 145 -1.60 -6.07 -20.07
C ASN A 145 -0.42 -6.91 -19.62
N PHE A 146 -0.37 -7.20 -18.32
CA PHE A 146 0.59 -8.19 -17.83
C PHE A 146 0.25 -9.58 -18.39
N PRO A 147 1.25 -10.40 -18.71
CA PRO A 147 1.03 -11.71 -19.31
C PRO A 147 0.11 -12.60 -18.45
N GLY A 148 -0.95 -13.12 -19.08
CA GLY A 148 -1.86 -14.09 -18.45
C GLY A 148 -2.89 -13.53 -17.49
N VAL A 149 -3.03 -12.20 -17.39
CA VAL A 149 -4.01 -11.53 -16.53
C VAL A 149 -4.59 -10.29 -17.22
N THR A 150 -5.76 -9.82 -16.75
CA THR A 150 -6.44 -8.61 -17.25
C THR A 150 -6.04 -7.36 -16.48
N VAL A 151 -4.79 -7.30 -16.02
CA VAL A 151 -4.24 -6.17 -15.27
C VAL A 151 -3.41 -5.33 -16.22
N ASP A 152 -3.66 -4.02 -16.23
CA ASP A 152 -2.98 -3.06 -17.10
C ASP A 152 -1.49 -2.97 -16.74
N ARG A 153 -0.64 -2.97 -17.78
CA ARG A 153 0.79 -2.69 -17.72
C ARG A 153 1.06 -1.37 -18.41
N LYS A 154 1.77 -0.49 -17.77
CA LYS A 154 2.21 0.79 -18.32
C LYS A 154 3.72 0.89 -18.19
N ASP A 155 4.39 0.92 -19.33
CA ASP A 155 5.82 1.14 -19.42
C ASP A 155 6.08 2.50 -20.06
N GLY A 156 7.12 3.18 -19.65
CA GLY A 156 7.50 4.45 -20.24
C GLY A 156 8.97 4.76 -20.10
N VAL A 157 9.48 5.56 -21.04
CA VAL A 157 10.84 6.09 -21.01
C VAL A 157 10.83 7.41 -20.24
N VAL A 158 11.77 7.57 -19.33
CA VAL A 158 11.91 8.80 -18.54
C VAL A 158 12.33 9.96 -19.46
N ARG A 159 11.67 11.11 -19.33
CA ARG A 159 11.99 12.30 -20.12
C ARG A 159 13.43 12.75 -19.88
N GLY A 160 14.19 12.92 -20.96
CA GLY A 160 15.58 13.34 -20.89
C GLY A 160 16.57 12.21 -20.59
N HIS A 161 16.06 11.00 -20.33
CA HIS A 161 16.87 9.82 -19.99
C HIS A 161 16.37 8.61 -20.77
N SER A 162 16.82 8.50 -22.03
CA SER A 162 16.39 7.42 -22.94
C SER A 162 16.80 6.02 -22.48
N GLU A 163 17.79 5.95 -21.61
CA GLU A 163 18.30 4.73 -20.98
C GLU A 163 17.47 4.28 -19.77
N ALA A 164 16.57 5.14 -19.25
CA ALA A 164 15.78 4.84 -18.07
C ALA A 164 14.32 4.49 -18.45
N LEU A 165 13.94 3.25 -18.19
CA LEU A 165 12.57 2.75 -18.31
C LEU A 165 11.89 2.69 -16.94
N VAL A 166 10.62 3.02 -16.89
CA VAL A 166 9.79 2.92 -15.69
C VAL A 166 8.55 2.11 -16.01
N THR A 167 8.22 1.15 -15.15
CA THR A 167 6.95 0.42 -15.19
C THR A 167 6.07 0.85 -14.04
N ASP A 168 4.84 1.30 -14.33
CA ASP A 168 3.80 1.56 -13.31
C ASP A 168 3.13 0.24 -12.94
N LEU A 169 3.37 -0.21 -11.71
CA LEU A 169 2.78 -1.44 -11.19
C LEU A 169 1.43 -1.16 -10.53
N PRO A 170 0.52 -2.14 -10.49
CA PRO A 170 -0.74 -2.02 -9.78
C PRO A 170 -0.56 -1.56 -8.33
N GLY A 171 -1.52 -0.80 -7.82
CA GLY A 171 -1.52 -0.41 -6.41
C GLY A 171 -1.76 -1.61 -5.52
N ILE A 172 -0.88 -1.81 -4.56
CA ILE A 172 -0.93 -2.94 -3.63
C ILE A 172 -0.84 -2.46 -2.18
N TYR A 173 -1.37 -3.24 -1.28
CA TYR A 173 -1.26 -3.01 0.16
C TYR A 173 -0.23 -3.93 0.81
N SER A 174 0.05 -5.07 0.20
CA SER A 174 0.96 -6.07 0.72
C SER A 174 1.58 -6.88 -0.42
N MET A 175 2.76 -7.43 -0.17
CA MET A 175 3.40 -8.39 -1.07
C MET A 175 2.86 -9.82 -0.88
N SER A 176 1.93 -10.04 0.05
CA SER A 176 1.23 -11.30 0.22
C SER A 176 0.21 -11.48 -0.90
N PRO A 177 0.28 -12.53 -1.73
CA PRO A 177 -0.51 -12.67 -2.94
C PRO A 177 -1.97 -13.04 -2.61
N TYR A 178 -2.79 -12.03 -2.36
CA TYR A 178 -4.23 -12.19 -2.13
C TYR A 178 -5.05 -11.75 -3.35
N SER A 179 -4.69 -10.64 -3.98
CA SER A 179 -5.34 -10.14 -5.19
C SER A 179 -4.53 -10.47 -6.45
N SER A 180 -5.17 -10.37 -7.62
CA SER A 180 -4.49 -10.51 -8.92
C SER A 180 -3.41 -9.45 -9.11
N GLU A 181 -3.66 -8.24 -8.61
CA GLU A 181 -2.76 -7.11 -8.67
C GLU A 181 -1.50 -7.34 -7.82
N GLU A 182 -1.66 -7.84 -6.60
CA GLU A 182 -0.55 -8.19 -5.72
C GLU A 182 0.29 -9.32 -6.28
N LEU A 183 -0.36 -10.33 -6.88
CA LEU A 183 0.33 -11.42 -7.54
C LEU A 183 1.16 -10.92 -8.75
N VAL A 184 0.60 -10.02 -9.56
CA VAL A 184 1.28 -9.43 -10.72
C VAL A 184 2.49 -8.62 -10.27
N THR A 185 2.32 -7.72 -9.30
CA THR A 185 3.41 -6.89 -8.76
C THR A 185 4.54 -7.76 -8.22
N ARG A 186 4.21 -8.77 -7.42
CA ARG A 186 5.19 -9.70 -6.87
C ARG A 186 5.96 -10.45 -7.97
N ARG A 187 5.24 -11.00 -8.95
CA ARG A 187 5.88 -11.71 -10.09
C ARG A 187 6.80 -10.79 -10.85
N PHE A 188 6.35 -9.58 -11.19
CA PHE A 188 7.16 -8.60 -11.90
C PHE A 188 8.47 -8.32 -11.16
N LEU A 189 8.42 -8.05 -9.86
CA LEU A 189 9.61 -7.74 -9.07
C LEU A 189 10.59 -8.92 -8.99
N LEU A 190 10.09 -10.16 -8.92
CA LEU A 190 10.91 -11.36 -8.79
C LEU A 190 11.48 -11.84 -10.13
N ASP A 191 10.71 -11.72 -11.21
CA ASP A 191 11.05 -12.27 -12.53
C ASP A 191 11.83 -11.25 -13.38
N GLU A 192 11.33 -10.01 -13.48
CA GLU A 192 11.97 -8.93 -14.28
C GLU A 192 13.14 -8.28 -13.55
N ARG A 193 13.18 -8.37 -12.22
CA ARG A 193 14.27 -7.86 -11.36
C ARG A 193 14.69 -6.44 -11.70
N PRO A 194 13.79 -5.46 -11.57
CA PRO A 194 14.14 -4.08 -11.89
C PRO A 194 15.36 -3.63 -11.10
N ARG A 195 16.18 -2.78 -11.69
CA ARG A 195 17.41 -2.27 -11.07
C ARG A 195 17.13 -1.39 -9.86
N GLY A 196 15.98 -0.75 -9.85
CA GLY A 196 15.52 0.05 -8.73
C GLY A 196 14.01 -0.03 -8.55
N ILE A 197 13.58 0.12 -7.29
CA ILE A 197 12.16 0.22 -6.92
C ILE A 197 11.93 1.61 -6.35
N ILE A 198 10.97 2.32 -6.92
CA ILE A 198 10.51 3.62 -6.44
C ILE A 198 9.21 3.39 -5.69
N ASN A 199 9.25 3.39 -4.37
CA ASN A 199 8.07 3.23 -3.54
C ASN A 199 7.45 4.60 -3.23
N ILE A 200 6.18 4.79 -3.64
CA ILE A 200 5.44 6.01 -3.37
C ILE A 200 4.63 5.81 -2.11
N VAL A 201 5.01 6.55 -1.08
CA VAL A 201 4.47 6.46 0.27
C VAL A 201 3.54 7.64 0.52
N ASP A 202 2.33 7.37 0.99
CA ASP A 202 1.45 8.40 1.51
C ASP A 202 1.97 8.83 2.89
N ALA A 203 2.48 10.07 2.97
CA ALA A 203 3.06 10.62 4.20
C ALA A 203 2.05 10.77 5.35
N THR A 204 0.74 10.76 5.05
CA THR A 204 -0.30 10.75 6.07
C THR A 204 -0.46 9.38 6.74
N ASN A 205 0.16 8.33 6.16
CA ASN A 205 0.00 6.94 6.56
C ASN A 205 1.28 6.12 6.36
N VAL A 206 2.40 6.62 6.85
CA VAL A 206 3.74 6.04 6.61
C VAL A 206 3.84 4.60 7.11
N GLU A 207 3.33 4.31 8.30
CA GLU A 207 3.41 2.98 8.94
C GLU A 207 2.79 1.85 8.10
N ARG A 208 1.79 2.19 7.28
CA ARG A 208 1.14 1.23 6.39
C ARG A 208 1.89 1.05 5.06
N ASN A 209 2.63 2.07 4.64
CA ASN A 209 3.23 2.13 3.31
C ASN A 209 4.69 1.64 3.28
N LEU A 210 5.27 1.37 4.44
CA LEU A 210 6.59 0.77 4.63
C LEU A 210 6.48 -0.70 4.96
#